data_cc7449c171c4678fef024ac6e6173072
#
_entry.id   cc7449c171c4678fef024ac6e6173072
#
_cell.length_a   1.000
_cell.length_b   1.000
_cell.length_c   1.000
_cell.angle_alpha   90.00
_cell.angle_beta   90.00
_cell.angle_gamma   90.00
#
_symmetry.space_group_name_H-M   'P 1'
#
loop_
_entity.id
_entity.type
_entity.pdbx_description
1 polymer ?
#
loop_
_entity_poly.entity_id
_entity_poly.type
_entity_poly.pdbx_seq_one_letter_code
_entity_poly.pdbx_strand_id
1 'polypeptide(L)'
;MPDRHVSYSRKSPPSGGIHTMTLSHRYQNPDYTGENRCVPCTITNVAIAAVGSLALGLVAPLLGAVAFLGSLLIIYVQGYLVPGTPTLTRRYFPEWLLALFDKVESTPASVDVTETLVSAGVLEDGADDLVLVPAFASAWEVRLDDIDAERANLSDDEIERLDAVELAALTDLDADRLDIQGYGEAVVANLDSERIGRWESRAAFAADVAAARELDDWVPRWRTIPLAVRSELLGALRLFLEHCPACDAAVELDHEVVRSCCRDYDVIAVSCSGCGARLLEADFDVSVLEAGAAADPDPDPIAVDGAAGAAN
;
A
#
# COMPACT_ATOMS: atom_id res chain seq x y z
N MET A 1 -20.46 24.63 9.43
CA MET A 1 -19.35 23.64 9.42
C MET A 1 -19.60 22.72 10.59
N PRO A 2 -20.00 21.46 10.39
CA PRO A 2 -20.09 20.49 11.47
C PRO A 2 -18.78 19.70 11.56
N ASP A 3 -18.28 19.59 12.79
CA ASP A 3 -17.12 18.79 13.17
C ASP A 3 -17.32 17.32 12.75
N ARG A 4 -16.44 16.83 11.86
CA ARG A 4 -16.35 15.39 11.59
C ARG A 4 -15.54 14.74 12.69
N HIS A 5 -16.23 14.07 13.59
CA HIS A 5 -15.63 13.13 14.53
C HIS A 5 -15.01 11.96 13.74
N VAL A 6 -13.69 11.93 13.67
CA VAL A 6 -12.95 10.77 13.18
C VAL A 6 -12.99 9.71 14.29
N SER A 7 -13.80 8.68 14.10
CA SER A 7 -13.86 7.53 14.98
C SER A 7 -12.61 6.66 14.80
N TYR A 8 -11.73 6.69 15.77
CA TYR A 8 -10.62 5.75 15.88
C TYR A 8 -11.19 4.38 16.29
N SER A 9 -11.42 3.48 15.34
CA SER A 9 -11.78 2.10 15.65
C SER A 9 -10.53 1.35 16.11
N ARG A 10 -10.38 1.22 17.43
CA ARG A 10 -9.35 0.39 18.06
C ARG A 10 -9.81 -1.06 17.92
N LYS A 11 -9.41 -1.76 16.82
CA LYS A 11 -9.63 -3.21 16.71
C LYS A 11 -8.82 -3.94 17.78
N SER A 12 -9.49 -4.80 18.54
CA SER A 12 -8.87 -5.72 19.49
C SER A 12 -8.04 -6.77 18.76
N PRO A 13 -6.90 -7.20 19.31
CA PRO A 13 -6.08 -8.22 18.68
C PRO A 13 -6.79 -9.58 18.69
N PRO A 14 -6.61 -10.42 17.65
CA PRO A 14 -7.18 -11.77 17.61
C PRO A 14 -6.58 -12.64 18.71
N SER A 15 -7.46 -13.33 19.43
CA SER A 15 -7.11 -14.30 20.45
C SER A 15 -6.80 -15.65 19.80
N GLY A 16 -5.57 -16.15 20.00
CA GLY A 16 -5.32 -17.58 19.96
C GLY A 16 -4.16 -18.04 19.09
N GLY A 17 -2.97 -18.04 19.64
CA GLY A 17 -1.84 -18.84 19.21
C GLY A 17 -0.82 -18.85 20.33
N ILE A 18 -0.58 -20.02 20.97
CA ILE A 18 0.48 -20.18 21.97
C ILE A 18 1.81 -20.28 21.20
N HIS A 19 2.30 -19.14 20.74
CA HIS A 19 3.71 -19.01 20.40
C HIS A 19 4.50 -18.78 21.68
N THR A 20 5.56 -19.53 21.88
CA THR A 20 6.57 -19.31 22.91
C THR A 20 7.12 -17.90 22.78
N MET A 21 6.46 -16.95 23.47
CA MET A 21 6.89 -15.56 23.52
C MET A 21 8.28 -15.50 24.17
N THR A 22 9.30 -15.29 23.36
CA THR A 22 10.60 -14.86 23.83
C THR A 22 10.41 -13.57 24.62
N LEU A 23 11.03 -13.44 25.78
CA LEU A 23 10.91 -12.30 26.71
C LEU A 23 11.14 -10.92 26.07
N SER A 24 11.77 -10.87 24.89
CA SER A 24 12.00 -9.63 24.11
C SER A 24 10.71 -8.97 23.60
N HIS A 25 9.68 -9.72 23.19
CA HIS A 25 8.42 -9.18 22.67
C HIS A 25 7.61 -8.39 23.70
N ARG A 26 7.81 -8.64 24.98
CA ARG A 26 7.04 -7.96 26.05
C ARG A 26 7.45 -6.50 26.29
N TYR A 27 8.65 -6.13 25.84
CA TYR A 27 9.22 -4.79 26.03
C TYR A 27 9.44 -4.04 24.72
N GLN A 28 9.27 -4.68 23.57
CA GLN A 28 9.36 -4.03 22.27
C GLN A 28 8.02 -3.38 21.92
N ASN A 29 8.08 -2.14 21.42
CA ASN A 29 6.90 -1.49 20.87
C ASN A 29 6.80 -1.84 19.37
N PRO A 30 5.85 -2.70 18.96
CA PRO A 30 5.75 -3.19 17.59
C PRO A 30 5.49 -2.06 16.57
N ASP A 31 4.88 -0.95 17.01
CA ASP A 31 4.55 0.19 16.13
C ASP A 31 5.80 0.99 15.69
N TYR A 32 6.93 0.85 16.39
CA TYR A 32 8.15 1.65 16.16
C TYR A 32 9.43 0.81 16.06
N THR A 33 9.32 -0.52 16.08
CA THR A 33 10.47 -1.43 16.05
C THR A 33 10.34 -2.46 14.92
N GLY A 34 11.42 -3.16 14.60
CA GLY A 34 11.43 -4.12 13.51
C GLY A 34 11.31 -3.44 12.15
N GLU A 35 10.42 -3.92 11.31
CA GLU A 35 10.16 -3.36 9.97
C GLU A 35 9.46 -2.00 10.01
N ASN A 36 8.73 -1.69 11.10
CA ASN A 36 8.07 -0.41 11.31
C ASN A 36 9.03 0.68 11.84
N ARG A 37 10.33 0.44 11.82
CA ARG A 37 11.33 1.38 12.32
C ARG A 37 11.50 2.56 11.36
N CYS A 38 11.12 3.74 11.82
CA CYS A 38 11.36 4.99 11.10
C CYS A 38 12.84 5.38 11.16
N VAL A 39 13.53 5.38 10.02
CA VAL A 39 14.96 5.73 9.91
C VAL A 39 15.23 7.18 10.33
N PRO A 40 14.49 8.22 9.86
CA PRO A 40 14.67 9.60 10.30
C PRO A 40 14.54 9.77 11.81
N CYS A 41 13.49 9.16 12.40
CA CYS A 41 13.27 9.21 13.85
C CYS A 41 14.41 8.52 14.62
N THR A 42 14.91 7.40 14.13
CA THR A 42 16.03 6.67 14.76
C THR A 42 17.30 7.52 14.74
N ILE A 43 17.64 8.12 13.60
CA ILE A 43 18.83 8.99 13.47
C ILE A 43 18.72 10.20 14.39
N THR A 44 17.55 10.84 14.47
CA THR A 44 17.31 11.96 15.37
C THR A 44 17.51 11.56 16.82
N ASN A 45 16.97 10.42 17.24
CA ASN A 45 17.13 9.92 18.60
C ASN A 45 18.59 9.55 18.93
N VAL A 46 19.32 8.97 17.98
CA VAL A 46 20.76 8.69 18.12
C VAL A 46 21.56 9.98 18.23
N ALA A 47 21.24 11.02 17.45
CA ALA A 47 21.89 12.32 17.54
C ALA A 47 21.63 12.98 18.92
N ILE A 48 20.40 12.95 19.42
CA ILE A 48 20.06 13.43 20.78
C ILE A 48 20.84 12.66 21.82
N ALA A 49 20.90 11.33 21.73
CA ALA A 49 21.67 10.47 22.63
C ALA A 49 23.17 10.82 22.62
N ALA A 50 23.74 11.04 21.45
CA ALA A 50 25.17 11.38 21.29
C ALA A 50 25.48 12.73 21.90
N VAL A 51 24.69 13.77 21.65
CA VAL A 51 24.89 15.11 22.20
C VAL A 51 24.75 15.12 23.73
N GLY A 52 23.67 14.47 24.22
CA GLY A 52 23.46 14.39 25.70
C GLY A 52 24.55 13.60 26.42
N SER A 53 24.96 12.46 25.82
CA SER A 53 26.04 11.63 26.40
C SER A 53 27.42 12.30 26.33
N LEU A 54 27.67 13.06 25.26
CA LEU A 54 28.91 13.85 25.14
C LEU A 54 28.98 14.95 26.23
N ALA A 55 27.88 15.68 26.39
CA ALA A 55 27.81 16.71 27.43
C ALA A 55 28.05 16.11 28.84
N LEU A 56 27.47 14.95 29.12
CA LEU A 56 27.68 14.23 30.37
C LEU A 56 29.11 13.69 30.48
N GLY A 57 29.68 13.22 29.38
CA GLY A 57 31.06 12.71 29.29
C GLY A 57 32.15 13.77 29.55
N LEU A 58 31.86 15.04 29.26
CA LEU A 58 32.78 16.16 29.61
C LEU A 58 32.96 16.33 31.12
N VAL A 59 31.96 15.95 31.91
CA VAL A 59 32.03 16.00 33.40
C VAL A 59 32.53 14.66 33.94
N ALA A 60 32.05 13.55 33.42
CA ALA A 60 32.38 12.20 33.86
C ALA A 60 32.37 11.19 32.67
N PRO A 61 33.56 10.88 32.10
CA PRO A 61 33.66 10.07 30.87
C PRO A 61 32.95 8.73 30.96
N LEU A 62 33.04 8.04 32.09
CA LEU A 62 32.39 6.74 32.29
C LEU A 62 30.86 6.86 32.29
N LEU A 63 30.31 7.91 32.90
CA LEU A 63 28.87 8.14 32.90
C LEU A 63 28.36 8.48 31.49
N GLY A 64 29.12 9.27 30.73
CA GLY A 64 28.79 9.55 29.31
C GLY A 64 28.72 8.26 28.48
N ALA A 65 29.69 7.37 28.62
CA ALA A 65 29.70 6.09 27.90
C ALA A 65 28.50 5.21 28.30
N VAL A 66 28.22 5.09 29.58
CA VAL A 66 27.06 4.29 30.07
C VAL A 66 25.75 4.88 29.61
N ALA A 67 25.60 6.21 29.63
CA ALA A 67 24.40 6.89 29.14
C ALA A 67 24.20 6.67 27.67
N PHE A 68 25.24 6.72 26.85
CA PHE A 68 25.14 6.47 25.40
C PHE A 68 24.69 5.03 25.10
N LEU A 69 25.34 4.04 25.70
CA LEU A 69 24.99 2.63 25.50
C LEU A 69 23.57 2.32 25.99
N GLY A 70 23.16 2.89 27.14
CA GLY A 70 21.80 2.78 27.65
C GLY A 70 20.76 3.40 26.70
N SER A 71 21.07 4.56 26.14
CA SER A 71 20.21 5.24 25.16
C SER A 71 20.05 4.40 23.88
N LEU A 72 21.13 3.82 23.36
CA LEU A 72 21.07 2.94 22.19
C LEU A 72 20.21 1.70 22.48
N LEU A 73 20.32 1.12 23.68
CA LEU A 73 19.48 0.00 24.06
C LEU A 73 18.00 0.38 24.11
N ILE A 74 17.67 1.54 24.66
CA ILE A 74 16.29 2.04 24.69
C ILE A 74 15.77 2.29 23.28
N ILE A 75 16.54 2.93 22.41
CA ILE A 75 16.18 3.15 21.00
C ILE A 75 15.96 1.81 20.29
N TYR A 76 16.79 0.80 20.57
CA TYR A 76 16.65 -0.51 19.97
C TYR A 76 15.35 -1.20 20.39
N VAL A 77 14.99 -1.13 21.68
CA VAL A 77 13.82 -1.84 22.24
C VAL A 77 12.51 -1.09 22.05
N GLN A 78 12.52 0.25 22.18
CA GLN A 78 11.29 1.05 22.11
C GLN A 78 11.12 1.80 20.79
N GLY A 79 12.15 1.84 19.94
CA GLY A 79 12.13 2.57 18.67
C GLY A 79 12.47 4.07 18.81
N TYR A 80 12.35 4.66 19.99
CA TYR A 80 12.67 6.08 20.28
C TYR A 80 13.22 6.27 21.70
N LEU A 81 14.00 7.34 21.89
CA LEU A 81 14.54 7.73 23.20
C LEU A 81 13.63 8.74 23.90
N VAL A 82 13.12 9.70 23.13
CA VAL A 82 12.29 10.80 23.66
C VAL A 82 10.86 10.65 23.11
N PRO A 83 9.86 10.52 23.99
CA PRO A 83 8.46 10.56 23.57
C PRO A 83 8.16 11.88 22.85
N GLY A 84 7.52 11.79 21.66
CA GLY A 84 7.21 12.96 20.83
C GLY A 84 8.26 13.30 19.76
N THR A 85 9.35 12.52 19.62
CA THR A 85 10.28 12.67 18.49
C THR A 85 9.58 12.64 17.13
N PRO A 86 8.56 11.81 16.87
CA PRO A 86 7.79 11.86 15.64
C PRO A 86 7.19 13.24 15.36
N THR A 87 6.58 13.86 16.36
CA THR A 87 6.03 15.22 16.24
C THR A 87 7.11 16.27 16.00
N LEU A 88 8.28 16.11 16.62
CA LEU A 88 9.42 17.00 16.42
C LEU A 88 9.96 16.89 15.01
N THR A 89 10.12 15.69 14.50
CA THR A 89 10.62 15.43 13.15
C THR A 89 9.67 16.02 12.11
N ARG A 90 8.37 15.78 12.24
CA ARG A 90 7.34 16.33 11.36
C ARG A 90 7.34 17.87 11.34
N ARG A 91 7.54 18.52 12.47
CA ARG A 91 7.42 19.98 12.59
C ARG A 91 8.67 20.75 12.15
N TYR A 92 9.86 20.17 12.29
CA TYR A 92 11.12 20.88 12.12
C TYR A 92 12.02 20.34 11.00
N PHE A 93 11.74 19.15 10.45
CA PHE A 93 12.53 18.66 9.34
C PHE A 93 11.99 19.24 8.04
N PRO A 94 12.85 19.91 7.25
CA PRO A 94 12.47 20.40 5.94
C PRO A 94 12.26 19.21 4.98
N GLU A 95 11.37 19.37 4.03
CA GLU A 95 10.98 18.32 3.07
C GLU A 95 12.17 17.72 2.31
N TRP A 96 13.15 18.55 1.93
CA TRP A 96 14.36 18.07 1.26
C TRP A 96 15.16 17.07 2.11
N LEU A 97 15.13 17.19 3.45
CA LEU A 97 15.81 16.27 4.35
C LEU A 97 15.01 14.97 4.51
N LEU A 98 13.70 15.05 4.51
CA LEU A 98 12.82 13.87 4.54
C LEU A 98 12.93 13.09 3.23
N ALA A 99 12.98 13.77 2.09
CA ALA A 99 13.18 13.17 0.78
C ALA A 99 14.51 12.38 0.65
N LEU A 100 15.52 12.70 1.45
CA LEU A 100 16.77 11.93 1.49
C LEU A 100 16.59 10.52 2.09
N PHE A 101 15.52 10.31 2.86
CA PHE A 101 15.19 9.05 3.51
C PHE A 101 14.01 8.34 2.84
N ASP A 102 13.31 9.02 1.95
CA ASP A 102 12.39 8.34 1.05
C ASP A 102 13.24 7.45 0.16
N LYS A 103 13.06 6.15 0.29
CA LYS A 103 13.39 5.26 -0.80
C LYS A 103 12.40 5.62 -1.91
N VAL A 104 12.82 6.52 -2.79
CA VAL A 104 12.27 6.53 -4.14
C VAL A 104 12.62 5.15 -4.67
N GLU A 105 11.69 4.23 -4.59
CA GLU A 105 11.75 3.06 -5.45
C GLU A 105 11.83 3.65 -6.83
N SER A 106 13.03 3.52 -7.43
CA SER A 106 13.25 3.94 -8.80
C SER A 106 12.29 3.13 -9.62
N THR A 107 11.16 3.72 -9.95
CA THR A 107 10.21 3.14 -10.88
C THR A 107 11.00 2.88 -12.14
N PRO A 108 11.23 1.62 -12.56
CA PRO A 108 11.79 1.35 -13.87
C PRO A 108 10.92 2.09 -14.87
N ALA A 109 11.50 2.57 -15.97
CA ALA A 109 10.88 3.41 -16.98
C ALA A 109 9.38 3.08 -17.09
N SER A 110 8.54 4.00 -16.62
CA SER A 110 7.10 3.80 -16.47
C SER A 110 6.53 3.37 -17.83
N VAL A 111 6.15 2.12 -17.91
CA VAL A 111 5.28 1.66 -19.00
C VAL A 111 3.97 2.42 -18.80
N ASP A 112 3.44 3.00 -19.85
CA ASP A 112 2.09 3.55 -19.79
C ASP A 112 1.12 2.35 -19.59
N VAL A 113 0.71 2.18 -18.34
CA VAL A 113 -0.15 1.09 -17.89
C VAL A 113 -1.47 1.13 -18.66
N THR A 114 -2.03 2.32 -18.82
CA THR A 114 -3.30 2.56 -19.50
C THR A 114 -3.19 2.18 -20.96
N GLU A 115 -2.20 2.72 -21.69
CA GLU A 115 -1.96 2.41 -23.10
C GLU A 115 -1.71 0.92 -23.30
N THR A 116 -1.00 0.28 -22.38
CA THR A 116 -0.71 -1.16 -22.46
C THR A 116 -1.99 -1.99 -22.31
N LEU A 117 -2.85 -1.69 -21.33
CA LEU A 117 -4.11 -2.41 -21.12
C LEU A 117 -5.12 -2.18 -22.25
N VAL A 118 -5.20 -0.96 -22.79
CA VAL A 118 -6.02 -0.65 -23.95
C VAL A 118 -5.51 -1.39 -25.20
N SER A 119 -4.19 -1.35 -25.46
CA SER A 119 -3.61 -2.06 -26.61
C SER A 119 -3.75 -3.59 -26.52
N ALA A 120 -3.81 -4.11 -25.29
CA ALA A 120 -4.07 -5.52 -25.02
C ALA A 120 -5.55 -5.91 -25.16
N GLY A 121 -6.45 -4.94 -25.36
CA GLY A 121 -7.90 -5.16 -25.42
C GLY A 121 -8.51 -5.57 -24.08
N VAL A 122 -7.92 -5.16 -22.97
CA VAL A 122 -8.40 -5.37 -21.60
C VAL A 122 -9.26 -4.20 -21.15
N LEU A 123 -8.85 -2.97 -21.52
CA LEU A 123 -9.60 -1.75 -21.31
C LEU A 123 -10.11 -1.20 -22.64
N GLU A 124 -11.25 -0.50 -22.59
CA GLU A 124 -11.81 0.25 -23.71
C GLU A 124 -12.36 1.59 -23.23
N ASP A 125 -12.52 2.54 -24.18
CA ASP A 125 -13.13 3.83 -23.90
C ASP A 125 -14.62 3.66 -23.60
N GLY A 126 -15.05 3.98 -22.37
CA GLY A 126 -16.44 4.10 -21.99
C GLY A 126 -17.03 5.46 -22.36
N ALA A 127 -18.21 5.79 -21.82
CA ALA A 127 -18.87 7.05 -22.10
C ALA A 127 -18.17 8.26 -21.48
N ASP A 128 -17.65 8.10 -20.26
CA ASP A 128 -17.04 9.18 -19.46
C ASP A 128 -15.67 8.77 -18.90
N ASP A 129 -15.29 7.48 -18.97
CA ASP A 129 -14.06 6.95 -18.38
C ASP A 129 -13.67 5.65 -19.09
N LEU A 130 -12.49 5.10 -18.75
CA LEU A 130 -12.04 3.78 -19.17
C LEU A 130 -12.81 2.71 -18.41
N VAL A 131 -13.19 1.65 -19.14
CA VAL A 131 -13.89 0.49 -18.58
C VAL A 131 -13.21 -0.81 -18.99
N LEU A 132 -13.43 -1.86 -18.20
CA LEU A 132 -13.01 -3.21 -18.60
C LEU A 132 -13.85 -3.68 -19.80
N VAL A 133 -13.19 -4.30 -20.76
CA VAL A 133 -13.89 -5.02 -21.85
C VAL A 133 -14.78 -6.09 -21.21
N PRO A 134 -16.10 -6.14 -21.50
CA PRO A 134 -17.04 -7.02 -20.81
C PRO A 134 -16.65 -8.51 -20.83
N ALA A 135 -16.02 -8.96 -21.93
CA ALA A 135 -15.56 -10.33 -22.02
C ALA A 135 -14.40 -10.64 -21.06
N PHE A 136 -13.48 -9.69 -20.86
CA PHE A 136 -12.40 -9.82 -19.87
C PHE A 136 -12.96 -9.74 -18.44
N ALA A 137 -13.84 -8.78 -18.16
CA ALA A 137 -14.47 -8.64 -16.84
C ALA A 137 -15.15 -9.93 -16.40
N SER A 138 -16.02 -10.50 -17.26
CA SER A 138 -16.71 -11.76 -16.95
C SER A 138 -15.77 -12.95 -16.79
N ALA A 139 -14.70 -13.02 -17.57
CA ALA A 139 -13.71 -14.09 -17.45
C ALA A 139 -12.91 -13.96 -16.13
N TRP A 140 -12.55 -12.74 -15.75
CA TRP A 140 -11.89 -12.45 -14.48
C TRP A 140 -12.75 -12.82 -13.27
N GLU A 141 -14.04 -12.48 -13.29
CA GLU A 141 -15.01 -12.88 -12.24
C GLU A 141 -15.06 -14.41 -12.09
N VAL A 142 -15.14 -15.15 -13.19
CA VAL A 142 -15.11 -16.63 -13.14
C VAL A 142 -13.81 -17.15 -12.51
N ARG A 143 -12.67 -16.52 -12.79
CA ARG A 143 -11.40 -16.90 -12.15
C ARG A 143 -11.40 -16.61 -10.64
N LEU A 144 -12.04 -15.52 -10.21
CA LEU A 144 -12.20 -15.19 -8.77
C LEU A 144 -13.06 -16.24 -8.07
N ASP A 145 -14.18 -16.65 -8.67
CA ASP A 145 -15.05 -17.69 -8.14
C ASP A 145 -14.33 -19.03 -8.02
N ASP A 146 -13.53 -19.41 -9.02
CA ASP A 146 -12.71 -20.63 -9.01
C ASP A 146 -11.70 -20.59 -7.85
N ILE A 147 -11.01 -19.47 -7.65
CA ILE A 147 -10.06 -19.25 -6.57
C ILE A 147 -10.72 -19.36 -5.19
N ASP A 148 -11.90 -18.77 -5.01
CA ASP A 148 -12.65 -18.85 -3.76
C ASP A 148 -13.09 -20.30 -3.47
N ALA A 149 -13.61 -20.99 -4.49
CA ALA A 149 -14.01 -22.40 -4.38
C ALA A 149 -12.83 -23.32 -4.03
N GLU A 150 -11.65 -23.11 -4.62
CA GLU A 150 -10.42 -23.86 -4.33
C GLU A 150 -9.98 -23.71 -2.88
N ARG A 151 -10.23 -22.56 -2.25
CA ARG A 151 -9.80 -22.22 -0.88
C ARG A 151 -10.84 -22.47 0.21
N ALA A 152 -12.11 -22.64 -0.16
CA ALA A 152 -13.26 -22.64 0.78
C ALA A 152 -13.18 -23.61 1.95
N ASN A 153 -12.41 -24.72 1.82
CA ASN A 153 -12.31 -25.75 2.85
C ASN A 153 -10.88 -25.99 3.33
N LEU A 154 -9.94 -25.09 3.00
CA LEU A 154 -8.54 -25.19 3.37
C LEU A 154 -8.25 -24.43 4.66
N SER A 155 -7.28 -24.88 5.42
CA SER A 155 -6.69 -24.11 6.52
C SER A 155 -5.77 -23.01 6.01
N ASP A 156 -5.46 -22.01 6.85
CA ASP A 156 -4.56 -20.90 6.47
C ASP A 156 -3.21 -21.42 5.96
N ASP A 157 -2.60 -22.41 6.61
CA ASP A 157 -1.33 -23.02 6.17
C ASP A 157 -1.45 -23.75 4.82
N GLU A 158 -2.62 -24.30 4.48
CA GLU A 158 -2.86 -24.95 3.19
C GLU A 158 -3.07 -23.91 2.10
N ILE A 159 -3.77 -22.81 2.42
CA ILE A 159 -3.94 -21.68 1.51
C ILE A 159 -2.59 -21.04 1.20
N GLU A 160 -1.74 -20.78 2.19
CA GLU A 160 -0.41 -20.20 1.98
C GLU A 160 0.48 -21.06 1.07
N ARG A 161 0.42 -22.39 1.24
CA ARG A 161 1.13 -23.32 0.34
C ARG A 161 0.58 -23.34 -1.08
N LEU A 162 -0.75 -23.28 -1.22
CA LEU A 162 -1.39 -23.21 -2.54
C LEU A 162 -1.02 -21.89 -3.23
N ASP A 163 -1.11 -20.78 -2.50
CA ASP A 163 -0.74 -19.45 -3.00
C ASP A 163 0.73 -19.40 -3.47
N ALA A 164 1.64 -20.06 -2.75
CA ALA A 164 3.06 -20.16 -3.15
C ALA A 164 3.22 -20.93 -4.47
N VAL A 165 2.53 -22.06 -4.62
CA VAL A 165 2.54 -22.85 -5.87
C VAL A 165 1.96 -22.04 -7.03
N GLU A 166 0.89 -21.32 -6.80
CA GLU A 166 0.27 -20.48 -7.84
C GLU A 166 1.16 -19.32 -8.25
N LEU A 167 1.71 -18.60 -7.28
CA LEU A 167 2.61 -17.49 -7.57
C LEU A 167 3.85 -17.99 -8.32
N ALA A 168 4.39 -19.15 -7.95
CA ALA A 168 5.48 -19.79 -8.65
C ALA A 168 5.13 -20.06 -10.13
N ALA A 169 3.95 -20.66 -10.37
CA ALA A 169 3.49 -20.96 -11.71
C ALA A 169 3.28 -19.72 -12.59
N LEU A 170 2.83 -18.61 -12.01
CA LEU A 170 2.60 -17.35 -12.73
C LEU A 170 3.87 -16.53 -12.95
N THR A 171 4.89 -16.72 -12.11
CA THR A 171 6.14 -15.91 -12.13
C THR A 171 7.33 -16.65 -12.68
N ASP A 172 7.22 -17.96 -12.95
CA ASP A 172 8.31 -18.87 -13.33
C ASP A 172 9.38 -18.99 -12.23
N LEU A 173 9.00 -18.76 -10.96
CA LEU A 173 9.86 -18.93 -9.79
C LEU A 173 9.72 -20.35 -9.23
N ASP A 174 10.69 -20.75 -8.42
CA ASP A 174 10.68 -22.06 -7.75
C ASP A 174 9.79 -22.02 -6.50
N ALA A 175 8.72 -22.83 -6.48
CA ALA A 175 7.77 -22.88 -5.38
C ALA A 175 8.43 -23.27 -4.04
N ASP A 176 9.46 -24.12 -4.05
CA ASP A 176 10.16 -24.55 -2.83
C ASP A 176 10.98 -23.40 -2.19
N ARG A 177 11.22 -22.32 -2.93
CA ARG A 177 11.94 -21.12 -2.46
C ARG A 177 11.00 -19.98 -2.11
N LEU A 178 9.72 -20.10 -2.46
CA LEU A 178 8.69 -19.11 -2.15
C LEU A 178 8.06 -19.40 -0.80
N ASP A 179 7.95 -18.36 0.00
CA ASP A 179 7.26 -18.37 1.29
C ASP A 179 6.21 -17.25 1.28
N ILE A 180 4.94 -17.64 1.40
CA ILE A 180 3.82 -16.69 1.47
C ILE A 180 3.27 -16.71 2.88
N GLN A 181 3.15 -15.54 3.48
CA GLN A 181 2.68 -15.37 4.85
C GLN A 181 1.62 -14.28 4.95
N GLY A 182 0.59 -14.54 5.77
CA GLY A 182 -0.36 -13.52 6.20
C GLY A 182 0.25 -12.66 7.31
N TYR A 183 0.25 -11.33 7.12
CA TYR A 183 0.69 -10.35 8.11
C TYR A 183 -0.46 -9.41 8.47
N GLY A 184 -1.24 -9.77 9.48
CA GLY A 184 -2.50 -9.10 9.77
C GLY A 184 -3.51 -9.29 8.63
N GLU A 185 -3.83 -8.24 7.91
CA GLU A 185 -4.67 -8.30 6.70
C GLU A 185 -3.83 -8.47 5.43
N ALA A 186 -2.57 -8.05 5.44
CA ALA A 186 -1.67 -8.09 4.30
C ALA A 186 -1.15 -9.51 4.00
N VAL A 187 -0.82 -9.74 2.74
CA VAL A 187 -0.11 -10.94 2.28
C VAL A 187 1.29 -10.54 1.81
N VAL A 188 2.29 -11.27 2.22
CA VAL A 188 3.69 -11.01 1.86
C VAL A 188 4.28 -12.26 1.21
N ALA A 189 4.93 -12.10 0.07
CA ALA A 189 5.68 -13.14 -0.61
C ALA A 189 7.18 -12.89 -0.49
N ASN A 190 7.91 -13.89 -0.05
CA ASN A 190 9.36 -13.87 0.05
C ASN A 190 9.97 -14.96 -0.83
N LEU A 191 11.10 -14.66 -1.47
CA LEU A 191 11.96 -15.61 -2.17
C LEU A 191 13.30 -15.67 -1.43
N ASP A 192 13.68 -16.83 -0.86
CA ASP A 192 14.89 -16.97 -0.07
C ASP A 192 15.04 -15.92 1.06
N SER A 193 13.95 -15.55 1.71
CA SER A 193 13.86 -14.50 2.75
C SER A 193 13.98 -13.05 2.23
N GLU A 194 14.05 -12.81 0.94
CA GLU A 194 13.93 -11.50 0.34
C GLU A 194 12.48 -11.25 -0.08
N ARG A 195 11.91 -10.13 0.35
CA ARG A 195 10.53 -9.78 0.00
C ARG A 195 10.43 -9.40 -1.47
N ILE A 196 9.62 -10.15 -2.23
CA ILE A 196 9.39 -9.93 -3.66
C ILE A 196 8.00 -9.40 -3.97
N GLY A 197 7.05 -9.47 -3.02
CA GLY A 197 5.70 -8.96 -3.19
C GLY A 197 5.00 -8.69 -1.87
N ARG A 198 4.06 -7.75 -1.91
CA ARG A 198 3.17 -7.44 -0.81
C ARG A 198 1.82 -6.98 -1.36
N TRP A 199 0.77 -7.52 -0.81
CA TRP A 199 -0.61 -7.13 -1.09
C TRP A 199 -1.27 -6.62 0.18
N GLU A 200 -2.14 -5.64 0.04
CA GLU A 200 -2.83 -4.97 1.13
C GLU A 200 -3.76 -5.92 1.90
N SER A 201 -4.28 -6.93 1.17
CA SER A 201 -5.15 -7.96 1.75
C SER A 201 -5.07 -9.26 0.94
N ARG A 202 -5.63 -10.33 1.49
CA ARG A 202 -5.80 -11.58 0.76
C ARG A 202 -6.76 -11.43 -0.44
N ALA A 203 -7.74 -10.54 -0.35
CA ALA A 203 -8.61 -10.21 -1.48
C ALA A 203 -7.84 -9.54 -2.64
N ALA A 204 -6.89 -8.63 -2.32
CA ALA A 204 -6.01 -8.02 -3.32
C ALA A 204 -5.10 -9.07 -3.99
N PHE A 205 -4.54 -10.01 -3.21
CA PHE A 205 -3.75 -11.12 -3.74
C PHE A 205 -4.57 -12.01 -4.68
N ALA A 206 -5.78 -12.41 -4.27
CA ALA A 206 -6.69 -13.21 -5.09
C ALA A 206 -7.05 -12.51 -6.40
N ALA A 207 -7.31 -11.19 -6.35
CA ALA A 207 -7.57 -10.39 -7.54
C ALA A 207 -6.42 -10.44 -8.54
N ASP A 208 -5.18 -10.25 -8.07
CA ASP A 208 -3.99 -10.30 -8.92
C ASP A 208 -3.75 -11.69 -9.50
N VAL A 209 -3.92 -12.75 -8.72
CA VAL A 209 -3.77 -14.13 -9.19
C VAL A 209 -4.81 -14.46 -10.28
N ALA A 210 -6.08 -14.09 -10.04
CA ALA A 210 -7.16 -14.30 -11.02
C ALA A 210 -6.89 -13.52 -12.31
N ALA A 211 -6.53 -12.24 -12.20
CA ALA A 211 -6.19 -11.39 -13.35
C ALA A 211 -4.98 -11.93 -14.11
N ALA A 212 -3.94 -12.39 -13.40
CA ALA A 212 -2.74 -12.94 -14.02
C ALA A 212 -3.02 -14.24 -14.80
N ARG A 213 -3.90 -15.12 -14.27
CA ARG A 213 -4.36 -16.32 -14.97
C ARG A 213 -5.10 -15.95 -16.25
N GLU A 214 -5.99 -14.95 -16.18
CA GLU A 214 -6.74 -14.52 -17.35
C GLU A 214 -5.86 -13.80 -18.38
N LEU A 215 -4.95 -12.94 -17.94
CA LEU A 215 -4.01 -12.25 -18.82
C LEU A 215 -3.03 -13.20 -19.54
N ASP A 216 -2.65 -14.31 -18.90
CA ASP A 216 -1.81 -15.32 -19.52
C ASP A 216 -2.50 -15.99 -20.72
N ASP A 217 -3.83 -16.17 -20.65
CA ASP A 217 -4.65 -16.68 -21.75
C ASP A 217 -5.02 -15.59 -22.77
N TRP A 218 -5.22 -14.34 -22.30
CA TRP A 218 -5.72 -13.22 -23.10
C TRP A 218 -4.63 -12.52 -23.91
N VAL A 219 -3.45 -12.28 -23.28
CA VAL A 219 -2.38 -11.49 -23.87
C VAL A 219 -1.28 -12.40 -24.41
N PRO A 220 -1.07 -12.46 -25.74
CA PRO A 220 0.01 -13.24 -26.30
C PRO A 220 1.37 -12.81 -25.72
N ARG A 221 2.12 -13.80 -25.24
CA ARG A 221 3.47 -13.55 -24.67
C ARG A 221 3.47 -12.79 -23.33
N TRP A 222 2.37 -12.83 -22.56
CA TRP A 222 2.26 -12.23 -21.22
C TRP A 222 3.48 -12.53 -20.34
N ARG A 223 3.93 -13.77 -20.31
CA ARG A 223 5.08 -14.22 -19.49
C ARG A 223 6.42 -13.60 -19.91
N THR A 224 6.51 -13.03 -21.12
CA THR A 224 7.73 -12.35 -21.56
C THR A 224 7.84 -10.89 -21.09
N ILE A 225 6.74 -10.34 -20.55
CA ILE A 225 6.72 -9.03 -19.93
C ILE A 225 7.47 -9.10 -18.58
N PRO A 226 8.36 -8.15 -18.28
CA PRO A 226 9.07 -8.12 -16.99
C PRO A 226 8.10 -8.17 -15.80
N LEU A 227 8.46 -8.92 -14.75
CA LEU A 227 7.59 -9.12 -13.58
C LEU A 227 7.15 -7.79 -12.94
N ALA A 228 8.04 -6.81 -12.84
CA ALA A 228 7.71 -5.49 -12.30
C ALA A 228 6.57 -4.81 -13.10
N VAL A 229 6.62 -4.86 -14.43
CA VAL A 229 5.58 -4.31 -15.30
C VAL A 229 4.26 -5.08 -15.14
N ARG A 230 4.33 -6.43 -15.08
CA ARG A 230 3.14 -7.25 -14.82
C ARG A 230 2.49 -6.88 -13.48
N SER A 231 3.29 -6.65 -12.45
CA SER A 231 2.78 -6.23 -11.13
C SER A 231 2.09 -4.87 -11.18
N GLU A 232 2.61 -3.91 -11.94
CA GLU A 232 1.98 -2.60 -12.14
C GLU A 232 0.63 -2.73 -12.87
N LEU A 233 0.57 -3.54 -13.93
CA LEU A 233 -0.65 -3.81 -14.68
C LEU A 233 -1.73 -4.48 -13.80
N LEU A 234 -1.34 -5.49 -13.01
CA LEU A 234 -2.24 -6.19 -12.09
C LEU A 234 -2.77 -5.24 -11.00
N GLY A 235 -1.88 -4.43 -10.41
CA GLY A 235 -2.28 -3.42 -9.43
C GLY A 235 -3.30 -2.43 -9.97
N ALA A 236 -3.10 -1.96 -11.21
CA ALA A 236 -4.03 -1.03 -11.86
C ALA A 236 -5.41 -1.66 -12.15
N LEU A 237 -5.46 -2.96 -12.49
CA LEU A 237 -6.74 -3.65 -12.71
C LEU A 237 -7.62 -3.68 -11.46
N ARG A 238 -7.04 -3.64 -10.26
CA ARG A 238 -7.81 -3.59 -9.01
C ARG A 238 -8.67 -2.34 -8.86
N LEU A 239 -8.38 -1.26 -9.61
CA LEU A 239 -9.23 -0.06 -9.67
C LEU A 239 -10.60 -0.31 -10.34
N PHE A 240 -10.70 -1.36 -11.15
CA PHE A 240 -11.90 -1.71 -11.90
C PHE A 240 -12.75 -2.79 -11.22
N LEU A 241 -12.40 -3.20 -10.00
CA LEU A 241 -13.20 -4.14 -9.23
C LEU A 241 -14.46 -3.46 -8.72
N GLU A 242 -15.62 -3.96 -9.13
CA GLU A 242 -16.93 -3.51 -8.61
C GLU A 242 -17.30 -4.25 -7.33
N HIS A 243 -16.88 -5.51 -7.20
CA HIS A 243 -17.19 -6.40 -6.09
C HIS A 243 -15.93 -6.96 -5.43
N CYS A 244 -16.01 -7.17 -4.13
CA CYS A 244 -14.90 -7.67 -3.34
C CYS A 244 -14.67 -9.17 -3.57
N PRO A 245 -13.46 -9.61 -3.96
CA PRO A 245 -13.13 -11.03 -4.14
C PRO A 245 -13.35 -11.92 -2.92
N ALA A 246 -13.43 -11.35 -1.71
CA ALA A 246 -13.56 -12.12 -0.49
C ALA A 246 -15.00 -12.23 0.05
N CYS A 247 -15.93 -11.34 -0.33
CA CYS A 247 -17.27 -11.32 0.27
C CYS A 247 -18.36 -10.77 -0.66
N ASP A 248 -18.04 -10.49 -1.92
CA ASP A 248 -18.97 -10.01 -2.95
C ASP A 248 -19.67 -8.67 -2.63
N ALA A 249 -19.26 -7.96 -1.57
CA ALA A 249 -19.79 -6.63 -1.30
C ALA A 249 -19.15 -5.58 -2.22
N ALA A 250 -19.85 -4.45 -2.40
CA ALA A 250 -19.38 -3.37 -3.25
C ALA A 250 -18.01 -2.82 -2.82
N VAL A 251 -17.20 -2.47 -3.78
CA VAL A 251 -15.90 -1.82 -3.60
C VAL A 251 -16.10 -0.30 -3.67
N GLU A 252 -15.44 0.41 -2.77
CA GLU A 252 -15.49 1.87 -2.68
C GLU A 252 -14.10 2.45 -2.83
N LEU A 253 -14.01 3.58 -3.53
CA LEU A 253 -12.79 4.35 -3.70
C LEU A 253 -12.89 5.59 -2.82
N ASP A 254 -11.96 5.74 -1.88
CA ASP A 254 -11.90 6.85 -0.94
C ASP A 254 -10.54 7.54 -1.00
N HIS A 255 -10.56 8.87 -0.78
CA HIS A 255 -9.37 9.63 -0.50
C HIS A 255 -9.12 9.65 1.01
N GLU A 256 -7.98 9.14 1.42
CA GLU A 256 -7.57 9.08 2.82
C GLU A 256 -6.26 9.84 3.05
N VAL A 257 -6.10 10.40 4.25
CA VAL A 257 -4.82 10.96 4.69
C VAL A 257 -4.18 9.98 5.67
N VAL A 258 -3.17 9.26 5.20
CA VAL A 258 -2.40 8.34 6.03
C VAL A 258 -1.31 9.12 6.76
N ARG A 259 -1.26 8.95 8.08
CA ARG A 259 -0.29 9.64 8.93
C ARG A 259 0.84 8.69 9.33
N SER A 260 2.01 8.94 8.80
CA SER A 260 3.23 8.32 9.30
C SER A 260 3.84 9.12 10.46
N CYS A 261 4.90 8.59 11.06
CA CYS A 261 5.63 9.30 12.12
C CYS A 261 6.28 10.60 11.66
N CYS A 262 6.53 10.78 10.36
CA CYS A 262 7.31 11.89 9.82
C CYS A 262 6.53 12.73 8.80
N ARG A 263 5.49 12.17 8.18
CA ARG A 263 4.80 12.79 7.06
C ARG A 263 3.32 12.38 7.04
N ASP A 264 2.47 13.25 6.55
CA ASP A 264 1.10 12.91 6.16
C ASP A 264 1.13 12.67 4.64
N TYR A 265 0.48 11.60 4.17
CA TYR A 265 0.36 11.24 2.76
C TYR A 265 -1.10 11.25 2.39
N ASP A 266 -1.40 11.89 1.29
CA ASP A 266 -2.69 11.71 0.63
C ASP A 266 -2.62 10.41 -0.18
N VAL A 267 -3.55 9.51 0.07
CA VAL A 267 -3.63 8.23 -0.64
C VAL A 267 -5.02 8.02 -1.21
N ILE A 268 -5.09 7.42 -2.37
CA ILE A 268 -6.30 6.82 -2.87
C ILE A 268 -6.36 5.39 -2.37
N ALA A 269 -7.47 5.06 -1.73
CA ALA A 269 -7.72 3.77 -1.14
C ALA A 269 -8.93 3.11 -1.79
N VAL A 270 -8.74 1.91 -2.31
CA VAL A 270 -9.82 1.04 -2.79
C VAL A 270 -10.10 0.00 -1.73
N SER A 271 -11.31 -0.01 -1.17
CA SER A 271 -11.66 -0.85 -0.03
C SER A 271 -13.05 -1.47 -0.18
N CYS A 272 -13.22 -2.63 0.43
CA CYS A 272 -14.53 -3.30 0.47
C CYS A 272 -15.44 -2.67 1.52
N SER A 273 -16.67 -2.27 1.14
CA SER A 273 -17.68 -1.74 2.05
C SER A 273 -18.22 -2.77 3.06
N GLY A 274 -18.11 -4.06 2.76
CA GLY A 274 -18.61 -5.16 3.59
C GLY A 274 -17.61 -5.67 4.61
N CYS A 275 -16.47 -6.24 4.16
CA CYS A 275 -15.46 -6.84 5.04
C CYS A 275 -14.31 -5.89 5.41
N GLY A 276 -14.19 -4.72 4.77
CA GLY A 276 -13.14 -3.74 5.01
C GLY A 276 -11.78 -4.14 4.42
N ALA A 277 -11.71 -5.18 3.57
CA ALA A 277 -10.48 -5.56 2.92
C ALA A 277 -9.96 -4.43 2.02
N ARG A 278 -8.69 -4.05 2.20
CA ARG A 278 -8.01 -3.09 1.34
C ARG A 278 -7.58 -3.79 0.06
N LEU A 279 -8.00 -3.27 -1.09
CA LEU A 279 -7.68 -3.82 -2.40
C LEU A 279 -6.53 -3.09 -3.08
N LEU A 280 -6.45 -1.77 -2.87
CA LEU A 280 -5.38 -0.94 -3.37
C LEU A 280 -5.15 0.25 -2.44
N GLU A 281 -3.89 0.63 -2.27
CA GLU A 281 -3.50 1.90 -1.67
C GLU A 281 -2.38 2.48 -2.53
N ALA A 282 -2.63 3.67 -3.07
CA ALA A 282 -1.66 4.37 -3.92
C ALA A 282 -1.44 5.79 -3.40
N ASP A 283 -0.18 6.21 -3.34
CA ASP A 283 0.17 7.59 -3.03
C ASP A 283 -0.44 8.52 -4.09
N PHE A 284 -1.09 9.58 -3.61
CA PHE A 284 -1.78 10.53 -4.45
C PHE A 284 -1.25 11.94 -4.23
N ASP A 285 -0.78 12.56 -5.32
CA ASP A 285 -0.34 13.95 -5.27
C ASP A 285 -1.52 14.87 -5.62
N VAL A 286 -2.10 15.48 -4.59
CA VAL A 286 -3.23 16.42 -4.72
C VAL A 286 -2.90 17.57 -5.67
N SER A 287 -1.62 17.94 -5.83
CA SER A 287 -1.21 19.01 -6.73
C SER A 287 -1.51 18.71 -8.21
N VAL A 288 -1.64 17.44 -8.58
CA VAL A 288 -2.01 17.01 -9.93
C VAL A 288 -3.48 17.34 -10.23
N LEU A 289 -4.36 17.15 -9.24
CA LEU A 289 -5.77 17.54 -9.39
C LEU A 289 -5.97 19.06 -9.47
N GLU A 290 -5.23 19.80 -8.64
CA GLU A 290 -5.28 21.26 -8.67
C GLU A 290 -4.76 21.82 -10.01
N ALA A 291 -3.72 21.20 -10.57
CA ALA A 291 -3.20 21.54 -11.88
C ALA A 291 -4.19 21.19 -13.01
N GLY A 292 -4.86 20.03 -12.93
CA GLY A 292 -5.89 19.60 -13.88
C GLY A 292 -7.13 20.50 -13.84
N ALA A 293 -7.62 20.84 -12.64
CA ALA A 293 -8.76 21.74 -12.46
C ALA A 293 -8.47 23.20 -12.90
N ALA A 294 -7.19 23.61 -12.82
CA ALA A 294 -6.77 24.93 -13.31
C ALA A 294 -6.58 24.98 -14.84
N ALA A 295 -6.49 23.83 -15.50
CA ALA A 295 -6.31 23.72 -16.95
C ALA A 295 -7.64 23.62 -17.73
N ASP A 296 -8.77 23.43 -17.05
CA ASP A 296 -10.10 23.47 -17.68
C ASP A 296 -10.63 24.91 -17.63
N PRO A 297 -10.51 25.70 -18.72
CA PRO A 297 -11.07 27.05 -18.74
C PRO A 297 -12.58 26.91 -18.76
N ASP A 298 -13.22 27.55 -17.75
CA ASP A 298 -14.66 27.80 -17.61
C ASP A 298 -15.34 27.91 -18.99
N PRO A 299 -16.33 27.07 -19.33
CA PRO A 299 -17.02 27.20 -20.61
C PRO A 299 -17.67 28.56 -20.66
N ASP A 300 -17.29 29.37 -21.64
CA ASP A 300 -17.87 30.70 -21.93
C ASP A 300 -19.37 30.68 -21.71
N PRO A 301 -19.96 31.61 -20.95
CA PRO A 301 -21.40 31.69 -20.80
C PRO A 301 -22.04 31.92 -22.17
N ILE A 302 -22.82 30.95 -22.61
CA ILE A 302 -23.61 31.02 -23.86
C ILE A 302 -24.39 32.34 -23.84
N ALA A 303 -23.97 33.29 -24.66
CA ALA A 303 -24.68 34.54 -24.90
C ALA A 303 -26.04 34.19 -25.48
N VAL A 304 -27.09 34.30 -24.68
CA VAL A 304 -28.48 34.21 -25.15
C VAL A 304 -28.78 35.53 -25.81
N ASP A 305 -28.53 35.60 -27.14
CA ASP A 305 -28.96 36.74 -27.96
C ASP A 305 -30.48 36.78 -27.97
N GLY A 306 -31.04 37.77 -27.23
CA GLY A 306 -32.43 38.09 -27.21
C GLY A 306 -32.87 38.71 -28.52
N ALA A 307 -33.45 37.93 -29.41
CA ALA A 307 -34.20 38.44 -30.57
C ALA A 307 -35.51 39.05 -30.09
N ALA A 308 -35.51 40.38 -29.85
CA ALA A 308 -36.74 41.17 -29.75
C ALA A 308 -37.30 41.39 -31.18
N GLY A 309 -38.30 40.61 -31.55
CA GLY A 309 -39.11 40.84 -32.73
C GLY A 309 -39.98 42.04 -32.54
N ALA A 310 -39.82 43.08 -33.38
CA ALA A 310 -40.77 44.19 -33.53
C ALA A 310 -41.91 43.75 -34.45
N ALA A 311 -43.10 43.87 -33.93
CA ALA A 311 -44.35 43.82 -34.68
C ALA A 311 -44.53 45.07 -35.53
N ASN A 312 -45.04 44.92 -36.73
CA ASN A 312 -45.96 45.81 -37.35
C ASN A 312 -46.88 44.98 -38.25
#